data_db628cca23b79638a7f56fa23a25be97
#
_entry.id   db628cca23b79638a7f56fa23a25be97
#
_cell.length_a   1.000
_cell.length_b   1.000
_cell.length_c   1.000
_cell.angle_alpha   90.00
_cell.angle_beta   90.00
_cell.angle_gamma   90.00
#
_symmetry.space_group_name_H-M   'P 1'
#
loop_
_entity.id
_entity.type
_entity.pdbx_description
1 polymer ?
#
loop_
_entity_poly.entity_id
_entity_poly.type
_entity_poly.pdbx_seq_one_letter_code
_entity_poly.pdbx_strand_id
1 'polypeptide(L)'
;MIVIPMLGKSSRFFESGYSLPKYQLLIGSKTLFECSVRSFESLFFNTPFVFLVRSDFGAKEFVSAELQKLGINDFRVIEFSTETRGQADSVMLGTADYHDENPLIIFNIDTVRDDFTMPDEISFGDGFLEVFKGDGDGWSFIKAGNAGNVIETSEKIRISDMCSNGLYGFRRLGDFRSSFRQYEGLNVNVNGEFYIAPLYNFLISKGMNIRYREVDNNKIHHCGIPNDYEAFSKIK
;
A
#
# COMPACT_ATOMS: atom_id res chain seq x y z
N MET A 1 -0.14 0.97 13.22
CA MET A 1 -0.45 -0.31 12.56
C MET A 1 -0.11 -0.25 11.08
N ILE A 2 0.23 -1.39 10.48
CA ILE A 2 0.45 -1.54 9.04
C ILE A 2 -0.74 -2.31 8.46
N VAL A 3 -1.41 -1.72 7.46
CA VAL A 3 -2.55 -2.33 6.76
C VAL A 3 -2.11 -2.69 5.34
N ILE A 4 -2.30 -3.94 4.97
CA ILE A 4 -1.94 -4.47 3.65
C ILE A 4 -3.21 -4.96 2.94
N PRO A 5 -3.81 -4.13 2.07
CA PRO A 5 -4.96 -4.53 1.28
C PRO A 5 -4.54 -5.46 0.14
N MET A 6 -5.17 -6.64 0.08
CA MET A 6 -4.87 -7.72 -0.85
C MET A 6 -6.10 -8.15 -1.68
N LEU A 7 -7.04 -7.21 -1.91
CA LEU A 7 -8.31 -7.53 -2.57
C LEU A 7 -8.23 -7.52 -4.11
N GLY A 8 -7.08 -7.21 -4.68
CA GLY A 8 -6.85 -7.23 -6.13
C GLY A 8 -7.05 -8.62 -6.74
N LYS A 9 -7.72 -8.69 -7.89
CA LYS A 9 -8.11 -9.95 -8.56
C LYS A 9 -6.95 -10.71 -9.21
N SER A 10 -5.76 -10.15 -9.29
CA SER A 10 -4.61 -10.73 -10.02
C SER A 10 -4.91 -11.07 -11.50
N SER A 11 -5.87 -10.39 -12.15
CA SER A 11 -6.40 -10.74 -13.48
C SER A 11 -5.31 -10.89 -14.54
N ARG A 12 -4.33 -9.96 -14.58
CA ARG A 12 -3.21 -10.02 -15.53
C ARG A 12 -2.36 -11.28 -15.38
N PHE A 13 -2.23 -11.81 -14.14
CA PHE A 13 -1.51 -13.05 -13.88
C PHE A 13 -2.32 -14.26 -14.40
N PHE A 14 -3.62 -14.32 -14.13
CA PHE A 14 -4.48 -15.38 -14.64
C PHE A 14 -4.55 -15.37 -16.18
N GLU A 15 -4.65 -14.19 -16.80
CA GLU A 15 -4.59 -14.02 -18.26
C GLU A 15 -3.25 -14.48 -18.85
N SER A 16 -2.16 -14.40 -18.09
CA SER A 16 -0.84 -14.89 -18.46
C SER A 16 -0.59 -16.36 -18.10
N GLY A 17 -1.64 -17.10 -17.67
CA GLY A 17 -1.58 -18.55 -17.43
C GLY A 17 -1.17 -18.96 -16.02
N TYR A 18 -1.00 -18.05 -15.08
CA TYR A 18 -0.79 -18.41 -13.69
C TYR A 18 -2.09 -18.94 -13.06
N SER A 19 -1.98 -19.95 -12.20
CA SER A 19 -3.14 -20.59 -11.54
C SER A 19 -3.41 -20.07 -10.14
N LEU A 20 -2.48 -19.29 -9.57
CA LEU A 20 -2.56 -18.73 -8.21
C LEU A 20 -2.54 -17.19 -8.26
N PRO A 21 -3.14 -16.52 -7.27
CA PRO A 21 -3.02 -15.07 -7.15
C PRO A 21 -1.55 -14.68 -6.91
N LYS A 22 -1.14 -13.52 -7.41
CA LYS A 22 0.26 -13.07 -7.43
C LYS A 22 1.00 -13.21 -6.10
N TYR A 23 0.33 -12.92 -4.98
CA TYR A 23 0.95 -12.98 -3.66
C TYR A 23 1.32 -14.39 -3.19
N GLN A 24 0.72 -15.45 -3.79
CA GLN A 24 1.06 -16.85 -3.51
C GLN A 24 2.15 -17.39 -4.45
N LEU A 25 2.54 -16.65 -5.49
CA LEU A 25 3.58 -17.07 -6.43
C LEU A 25 4.97 -17.06 -5.77
N LEU A 26 5.83 -17.98 -6.21
CA LEU A 26 7.17 -18.17 -5.64
C LEU A 26 8.21 -17.27 -6.32
N ILE A 27 9.03 -16.64 -5.52
CA ILE A 27 10.27 -15.95 -5.92
C ILE A 27 11.42 -16.71 -5.23
N GLY A 28 12.11 -17.56 -5.98
CA GLY A 28 13.02 -18.54 -5.41
C GLY A 28 12.29 -19.50 -4.47
N SER A 29 12.68 -19.56 -3.21
CA SER A 29 12.04 -20.41 -2.18
C SER A 29 10.98 -19.69 -1.33
N LYS A 30 10.71 -18.41 -1.59
CA LYS A 30 9.78 -17.57 -0.83
C LYS A 30 8.56 -17.22 -1.66
N THR A 31 7.44 -16.99 -1.04
CA THR A 31 6.28 -16.40 -1.73
C THR A 31 6.49 -14.90 -1.96
N LEU A 32 5.83 -14.31 -2.96
CA LEU A 32 5.81 -12.86 -3.12
C LEU A 32 5.25 -12.19 -1.85
N PHE A 33 4.28 -12.82 -1.19
CA PHE A 33 3.79 -12.39 0.11
C PHE A 33 4.92 -12.27 1.14
N GLU A 34 5.71 -13.33 1.31
CA GLU A 34 6.86 -13.32 2.24
C GLU A 34 7.85 -12.21 1.87
N CYS A 35 8.20 -12.07 0.60
CA CYS A 35 9.14 -11.05 0.14
C CYS A 35 8.62 -9.63 0.46
N SER A 36 7.34 -9.36 0.19
CA SER A 36 6.72 -8.06 0.43
C SER A 36 6.62 -7.74 1.93
N VAL A 37 6.15 -8.68 2.75
CA VAL A 37 6.00 -8.47 4.20
C VAL A 37 7.35 -8.28 4.89
N ARG A 38 8.40 -8.97 4.44
CA ARG A 38 9.77 -8.76 4.93
C ARG A 38 10.33 -7.36 4.72
N SER A 39 9.73 -6.55 3.86
CA SER A 39 10.05 -5.12 3.80
C SER A 39 9.96 -4.44 5.18
N PHE A 40 9.11 -4.97 6.07
CA PHE A 40 8.87 -4.45 7.43
C PHE A 40 9.47 -5.33 8.53
N GLU A 41 10.48 -6.15 8.25
CA GLU A 41 11.02 -7.14 9.19
C GLU A 41 11.45 -6.53 10.53
N SER A 42 11.98 -5.30 10.52
CA SER A 42 12.35 -4.56 11.75
C SER A 42 11.16 -4.19 12.64
N LEU A 43 9.93 -4.29 12.14
CA LEU A 43 8.70 -3.90 12.84
C LEU A 43 7.86 -5.10 13.31
N PHE A 44 8.26 -6.33 13.03
CA PHE A 44 7.46 -7.53 13.30
C PHE A 44 7.05 -7.73 14.76
N PHE A 45 7.86 -7.22 15.70
CA PHE A 45 7.64 -7.46 17.13
C PHE A 45 6.95 -6.30 17.87
N ASN A 46 6.79 -5.15 17.23
CA ASN A 46 6.31 -3.94 17.91
C ASN A 46 5.27 -3.14 17.12
N THR A 47 4.80 -3.68 16.02
CA THR A 47 3.79 -3.03 15.18
C THR A 47 2.72 -4.04 14.78
N PRO A 48 1.43 -3.79 15.07
CA PRO A 48 0.33 -4.65 14.63
C PRO A 48 0.15 -4.58 13.11
N PHE A 49 -0.13 -5.76 12.51
CA PHE A 49 -0.41 -5.91 11.09
C PHE A 49 -1.87 -6.26 10.84
N VAL A 50 -2.45 -5.68 9.78
CA VAL A 50 -3.81 -5.98 9.34
C VAL A 50 -3.78 -6.32 7.85
N PHE A 51 -4.19 -7.53 7.53
CA PHE A 51 -4.29 -8.00 6.15
C PHE A 51 -5.75 -8.07 5.72
N LEU A 52 -6.06 -7.43 4.60
CA LEU A 52 -7.41 -7.41 4.05
C LEU A 52 -7.42 -8.31 2.83
N VAL A 53 -8.11 -9.45 2.91
CA VAL A 53 -8.06 -10.50 1.90
C VAL A 53 -9.43 -10.79 1.29
N ARG A 54 -9.44 -11.36 0.09
CA ARG A 54 -10.65 -11.93 -0.52
C ARG A 54 -10.92 -13.32 0.06
N SER A 55 -12.20 -13.74 0.02
CA SER A 55 -12.63 -15.08 0.47
C SER A 55 -12.38 -16.19 -0.57
N ASP A 56 -11.40 -16.00 -1.46
CA ASP A 56 -11.03 -16.99 -2.47
C ASP A 56 -9.57 -17.46 -2.29
N PHE A 57 -9.20 -18.52 -2.99
CA PHE A 57 -7.84 -19.11 -3.00
C PHE A 57 -7.27 -19.48 -1.61
N GLY A 58 -8.12 -19.69 -0.60
CA GLY A 58 -7.67 -19.98 0.77
C GLY A 58 -6.81 -18.84 1.35
N ALA A 59 -7.11 -17.59 0.99
CA ALA A 59 -6.26 -16.44 1.27
C ALA A 59 -6.04 -16.24 2.78
N LYS A 60 -7.08 -16.43 3.60
CA LYS A 60 -7.00 -16.24 5.04
C LYS A 60 -6.07 -17.26 5.71
N GLU A 61 -6.22 -18.54 5.36
CA GLU A 61 -5.39 -19.64 5.85
C GLU A 61 -3.94 -19.48 5.39
N PHE A 62 -3.75 -19.16 4.11
CA PHE A 62 -2.43 -18.90 3.54
C PHE A 62 -1.71 -17.76 4.25
N VAL A 63 -2.35 -16.60 4.38
CA VAL A 63 -1.76 -15.41 5.04
C VAL A 63 -1.44 -15.72 6.50
N SER A 64 -2.35 -16.39 7.23
CA SER A 64 -2.14 -16.74 8.63
C SER A 64 -0.95 -17.67 8.79
N ALA A 65 -0.79 -18.67 7.93
CA ALA A 65 0.34 -19.60 7.96
C ALA A 65 1.68 -18.91 7.64
N GLU A 66 1.71 -18.05 6.62
CA GLU A 66 2.92 -17.29 6.28
C GLU A 66 3.35 -16.33 7.40
N LEU A 67 2.40 -15.65 8.06
CA LEU A 67 2.69 -14.77 9.18
C LEU A 67 3.24 -15.50 10.39
N GLN A 68 2.68 -16.68 10.73
CA GLN A 68 3.21 -17.54 11.77
C GLN A 68 4.64 -18.02 11.45
N LYS A 69 4.90 -18.42 10.21
CA LYS A 69 6.24 -18.78 9.72
C LYS A 69 7.24 -17.63 9.86
N LEU A 70 6.80 -16.39 9.65
CA LEU A 70 7.60 -15.18 9.81
C LEU A 70 7.80 -14.75 11.28
N GLY A 71 7.09 -15.39 12.24
CA GLY A 71 7.15 -15.03 13.64
C GLY A 71 6.37 -13.75 13.99
N ILE A 72 5.46 -13.30 13.12
CA ILE A 72 4.59 -12.17 13.40
C ILE A 72 3.42 -12.67 14.24
N ASN A 73 3.27 -12.15 15.46
CA ASN A 73 2.25 -12.60 16.40
C ASN A 73 1.10 -11.62 16.56
N ASP A 74 1.33 -10.31 16.36
CA ASP A 74 0.31 -9.27 16.44
C ASP A 74 -0.23 -8.97 15.04
N PHE A 75 -1.21 -9.79 14.61
CA PHE A 75 -1.85 -9.60 13.31
C PHE A 75 -3.34 -9.90 13.32
N ARG A 76 -4.06 -9.31 12.38
CA ARG A 76 -5.44 -9.66 12.02
C ARG A 76 -5.55 -9.91 10.52
N VAL A 77 -6.29 -10.97 10.14
CA VAL A 77 -6.66 -11.23 8.75
C VAL A 77 -8.17 -11.06 8.63
N ILE A 78 -8.58 -10.05 7.86
CA ILE A 78 -9.99 -9.69 7.65
C ILE A 78 -10.38 -10.11 6.25
N GLU A 79 -11.35 -11.01 6.17
CA GLU A 79 -11.82 -11.58 4.91
C GLU A 79 -13.05 -10.82 4.39
N PHE A 80 -13.02 -10.51 3.10
CA PHE A 80 -14.10 -9.86 2.38
C PHE A 80 -14.74 -10.84 1.38
N SER A 81 -16.03 -11.07 1.53
CA SER A 81 -16.83 -11.89 0.61
C SER A 81 -17.40 -11.09 -0.57
N THR A 82 -17.36 -9.77 -0.48
CA THR A 82 -17.85 -8.85 -1.52
C THR A 82 -16.71 -7.94 -2.00
N GLU A 83 -16.81 -7.48 -3.23
CA GLU A 83 -15.87 -6.51 -3.77
C GLU A 83 -16.01 -5.16 -3.07
N THR A 84 -14.87 -4.51 -2.84
CA THR A 84 -14.82 -3.14 -2.34
C THR A 84 -14.66 -2.17 -3.53
N ARG A 85 -14.92 -0.91 -3.27
CA ARG A 85 -14.82 0.16 -4.28
C ARG A 85 -13.38 0.70 -4.42
N GLY A 86 -12.38 -0.15 -4.28
CA GLY A 86 -10.96 0.19 -4.39
C GLY A 86 -10.21 0.14 -3.07
N GLN A 87 -8.91 0.45 -3.15
CA GLN A 87 -7.99 0.28 -2.03
C GLN A 87 -8.38 1.10 -0.79
N ALA A 88 -8.75 2.36 -0.97
CA ALA A 88 -9.13 3.24 0.14
C ALA A 88 -10.42 2.76 0.84
N ASP A 89 -11.41 2.27 0.08
CA ASP A 89 -12.63 1.70 0.63
C ASP A 89 -12.32 0.42 1.43
N SER A 90 -11.43 -0.43 0.93
CA SER A 90 -10.98 -1.63 1.66
C SER A 90 -10.37 -1.28 3.01
N VAL A 91 -9.47 -0.30 3.03
CA VAL A 91 -8.82 0.17 4.27
C VAL A 91 -9.84 0.79 5.22
N MET A 92 -10.78 1.59 4.71
CA MET A 92 -11.86 2.19 5.51
C MET A 92 -12.69 1.13 6.22
N LEU A 93 -13.11 0.09 5.50
CA LEU A 93 -13.90 -1.02 6.04
C LEU A 93 -13.07 -1.90 6.99
N GLY A 94 -11.85 -2.26 6.59
CA GLY A 94 -10.98 -3.15 7.36
C GLY A 94 -10.43 -2.53 8.64
N THR A 95 -10.53 -1.21 8.79
CA THR A 95 -10.06 -0.51 10.00
C THR A 95 -11.21 0.01 10.88
N ALA A 96 -12.47 -0.37 10.62
CA ALA A 96 -13.63 0.19 11.30
C ALA A 96 -13.56 0.12 12.84
N ASP A 97 -13.01 -0.98 13.39
CA ASP A 97 -12.91 -1.22 14.84
C ASP A 97 -11.72 -0.53 15.52
N TYR A 98 -10.86 0.17 14.78
CA TYR A 98 -9.68 0.82 15.34
C TYR A 98 -9.96 2.27 15.73
N HIS A 99 -9.23 2.78 16.72
CA HIS A 99 -9.37 4.17 17.18
C HIS A 99 -8.77 5.16 16.18
N ASP A 100 -9.40 6.32 16.05
CA ASP A 100 -8.97 7.40 15.14
C ASP A 100 -7.56 7.95 15.42
N GLU A 101 -7.08 7.83 16.65
CA GLU A 101 -5.73 8.28 17.05
C GLU A 101 -4.62 7.31 16.59
N ASN A 102 -4.95 6.10 16.17
CA ASN A 102 -3.95 5.13 15.75
C ASN A 102 -3.20 5.62 14.49
N PRO A 103 -1.86 5.59 14.48
CA PRO A 103 -1.11 5.84 13.26
C PRO A 103 -1.37 4.70 12.26
N LEU A 104 -1.51 5.07 11.00
CA LEU A 104 -1.82 4.16 9.90
C LEU A 104 -0.71 4.19 8.86
N ILE A 105 -0.20 3.01 8.51
CA ILE A 105 0.60 2.78 7.31
C ILE A 105 -0.16 1.83 6.40
N ILE A 106 -0.20 2.13 5.11
CA ILE A 106 -0.79 1.29 4.08
C ILE A 106 0.32 0.91 3.11
N PHE A 107 0.37 -0.36 2.73
CA PHE A 107 1.37 -0.84 1.77
C PHE A 107 0.78 -1.85 0.79
N ASN A 108 1.26 -1.81 -0.45
CA ASN A 108 0.83 -2.73 -1.49
C ASN A 108 1.55 -4.07 -1.37
N ILE A 109 0.80 -5.18 -1.39
CA ILE A 109 1.37 -6.55 -1.29
C ILE A 109 2.23 -6.94 -2.51
N ASP A 110 2.14 -6.23 -3.59
CA ASP A 110 2.87 -6.48 -4.84
C ASP A 110 4.11 -5.60 -5.02
N THR A 111 4.55 -4.98 -3.94
CA THR A 111 5.80 -4.20 -3.88
C THR A 111 6.72 -4.82 -2.82
N VAL A 112 8.01 -4.96 -3.15
CA VAL A 112 9.07 -5.34 -2.21
C VAL A 112 9.97 -4.13 -2.01
N ARG A 113 10.25 -3.78 -0.77
CA ARG A 113 11.01 -2.59 -0.39
C ARG A 113 12.23 -3.01 0.46
N ASP A 114 13.42 -3.00 -0.15
CA ASP A 114 14.66 -3.32 0.55
C ASP A 114 15.04 -2.20 1.54
N ASP A 115 15.55 -2.56 2.72
CA ASP A 115 16.04 -1.65 3.76
C ASP A 115 15.02 -0.58 4.22
N PHE A 116 13.74 -0.96 4.37
CA PHE A 116 12.76 -0.03 4.91
C PHE A 116 13.11 0.38 6.34
N THR A 117 13.03 1.68 6.60
CA THR A 117 13.09 2.27 7.94
C THR A 117 11.91 3.19 8.15
N MET A 118 11.29 3.14 9.33
CA MET A 118 10.23 4.07 9.68
C MET A 118 10.78 5.50 9.69
N PRO A 119 10.12 6.48 9.04
CA PRO A 119 10.50 7.89 9.18
C PRO A 119 10.31 8.38 10.62
N ASP A 120 11.17 9.29 11.06
CA ASP A 120 10.99 9.98 12.32
C ASP A 120 9.76 10.91 12.30
N GLU A 121 9.40 11.49 13.46
CA GLU A 121 8.19 12.33 13.56
C GLU A 121 8.21 13.54 12.62
N ILE A 122 9.37 14.16 12.43
CA ILE A 122 9.52 15.34 11.55
C ILE A 122 9.36 14.93 10.09
N SER A 123 9.99 13.82 9.70
CA SER A 123 9.92 13.29 8.34
C SER A 123 8.56 12.67 8.01
N PHE A 124 7.79 12.23 9.02
CA PHE A 124 6.44 11.71 8.85
C PHE A 124 5.41 12.84 8.64
N GLY A 125 5.55 13.97 9.34
CA GLY A 125 4.56 15.04 9.32
C GLY A 125 3.17 14.59 9.82
N ASP A 126 2.10 15.10 9.22
CA ASP A 126 0.73 14.65 9.44
C ASP A 126 0.37 13.45 8.54
N GLY A 127 1.13 13.29 7.47
CA GLY A 127 1.08 12.16 6.57
C GLY A 127 2.31 12.10 5.69
N PHE A 128 2.56 10.92 5.13
CA PHE A 128 3.78 10.72 4.38
C PHE A 128 3.59 9.72 3.25
N LEU A 129 4.37 9.88 2.17
CA LEU A 129 4.41 8.95 1.04
C LEU A 129 5.87 8.59 0.72
N GLU A 130 6.13 7.33 0.37
CA GLU A 130 7.36 7.00 -0.35
C GLU A 130 7.16 7.13 -1.84
N VAL A 131 8.17 7.70 -2.50
CA VAL A 131 8.17 7.93 -3.94
C VAL A 131 9.48 7.50 -4.58
N PHE A 132 9.43 7.25 -5.86
CA PHE A 132 10.58 6.95 -6.71
C PHE A 132 10.47 7.71 -8.02
N LYS A 133 11.57 7.81 -8.76
CA LYS A 133 11.57 8.39 -10.11
C LYS A 133 11.07 7.35 -11.11
N GLY A 134 9.93 7.60 -11.73
CA GLY A 134 9.30 6.66 -12.66
C GLY A 134 8.75 7.31 -13.92
N ASP A 135 8.53 6.47 -14.93
CA ASP A 135 7.94 6.83 -16.20
C ASP A 135 6.53 6.23 -16.35
N GLY A 136 5.80 6.69 -17.37
CA GLY A 136 4.42 6.24 -17.66
C GLY A 136 3.37 6.90 -16.78
N ASP A 137 2.11 6.49 -16.95
CA ASP A 137 0.93 7.12 -16.34
C ASP A 137 0.18 6.16 -15.38
N GLY A 138 0.73 4.96 -15.15
CA GLY A 138 0.09 3.91 -14.36
C GLY A 138 0.17 4.08 -12.84
N TRP A 139 0.76 5.18 -12.35
CA TRP A 139 1.12 5.40 -10.96
C TRP A 139 0.19 6.41 -10.27
N SER A 140 0.27 6.42 -8.94
CA SER A 140 -0.05 7.62 -8.18
C SER A 140 1.16 8.55 -8.21
N PHE A 141 0.94 9.85 -8.30
CA PHE A 141 1.99 10.85 -8.40
C PHE A 141 1.90 11.86 -7.26
N ILE A 142 3.03 12.47 -6.92
CA ILE A 142 3.08 13.65 -6.06
C ILE A 142 3.69 14.83 -6.79
N LYS A 143 3.30 16.04 -6.40
CA LYS A 143 4.00 17.27 -6.73
C LYS A 143 4.70 17.77 -5.47
N ALA A 144 6.03 17.82 -5.54
CA ALA A 144 6.85 18.29 -4.44
C ALA A 144 6.76 19.81 -4.31
N GLY A 145 6.62 20.27 -3.08
CA GLY A 145 6.79 21.65 -2.67
C GLY A 145 8.18 21.89 -2.07
N ASN A 146 8.33 22.97 -1.33
CA ASN A 146 9.57 23.30 -0.65
C ASN A 146 9.81 22.39 0.57
N ALA A 147 11.08 22.21 0.93
CA ALA A 147 11.50 21.53 2.16
C ALA A 147 10.94 20.10 2.36
N GLY A 148 10.71 19.34 1.26
CA GLY A 148 10.23 17.97 1.32
C GLY A 148 8.74 17.82 1.61
N ASN A 149 7.94 18.85 1.39
CA ASN A 149 6.48 18.77 1.46
C ASN A 149 5.86 18.33 0.15
N VAL A 150 4.70 17.68 0.25
CA VAL A 150 3.80 17.40 -0.87
C VAL A 150 2.76 18.50 -0.96
N ILE A 151 2.57 19.08 -2.13
CA ILE A 151 1.57 20.13 -2.37
C ILE A 151 0.38 19.67 -3.21
N GLU A 152 0.50 18.52 -3.87
CA GLU A 152 -0.56 17.94 -4.68
C GLU A 152 -0.29 16.44 -4.87
N THR A 153 -1.33 15.63 -4.94
CA THR A 153 -1.27 14.23 -5.36
C THR A 153 -2.26 13.96 -6.48
N SER A 154 -1.96 12.99 -7.34
CA SER A 154 -2.89 12.53 -8.37
C SER A 154 -2.81 11.01 -8.54
N GLU A 155 -3.86 10.44 -9.12
CA GLU A 155 -3.94 9.02 -9.46
C GLU A 155 -4.09 8.88 -10.97
N LYS A 156 -3.15 8.17 -11.61
CA LYS A 156 -3.15 7.88 -13.06
C LYS A 156 -3.19 9.14 -13.97
N ILE A 157 -2.86 10.28 -13.40
CA ILE A 157 -2.65 11.53 -14.14
C ILE A 157 -1.28 12.05 -13.76
N ARG A 158 -0.37 12.07 -14.72
CA ARG A 158 1.02 12.47 -14.49
C ARG A 158 1.14 13.96 -14.22
N ILE A 159 1.56 14.32 -13.01
CA ILE A 159 1.82 15.70 -12.58
C ILE A 159 3.31 15.97 -12.30
N SER A 160 4.13 14.91 -12.27
CA SER A 160 5.58 14.96 -12.07
C SER A 160 6.23 13.63 -12.50
N ASP A 161 7.52 13.47 -12.23
CA ASP A 161 8.27 12.20 -12.32
C ASP A 161 8.33 11.44 -10.98
N MET A 162 7.72 11.98 -9.92
CA MET A 162 7.68 11.35 -8.59
C MET A 162 6.46 10.44 -8.47
N CYS A 163 6.69 9.14 -8.56
CA CYS A 163 5.70 8.08 -8.51
C CYS A 163 5.65 7.47 -7.09
N SER A 164 4.46 7.22 -6.55
CA SER A 164 4.33 6.48 -5.30
C SER A 164 4.65 4.99 -5.52
N ASN A 165 5.41 4.41 -4.59
CA ASN A 165 5.69 2.97 -4.57
C ASN A 165 4.60 2.15 -3.86
N GLY A 166 3.49 2.79 -3.46
CA GLY A 166 2.37 2.15 -2.77
C GLY A 166 2.49 2.14 -1.25
N LEU A 167 3.44 2.91 -0.68
CA LEU A 167 3.56 3.10 0.77
C LEU A 167 3.04 4.47 1.15
N TYR A 168 2.03 4.47 2.03
CA TYR A 168 1.29 5.65 2.47
C TYR A 168 1.20 5.68 4.00
N GLY A 169 1.47 6.82 4.61
CA GLY A 169 1.35 7.01 6.05
C GLY A 169 0.38 8.13 6.41
N PHE A 170 -0.46 7.90 7.40
CA PHE A 170 -1.30 8.90 8.05
C PHE A 170 -0.97 8.91 9.54
N ARG A 171 -0.71 10.09 10.11
CA ARG A 171 -0.42 10.20 11.54
C ARG A 171 -1.56 9.68 12.39
N ARG A 172 -2.79 9.86 11.91
CA ARG A 172 -4.01 9.42 12.57
C ARG A 172 -4.95 8.74 11.57
N LEU A 173 -5.51 7.61 11.95
CA LEU A 173 -6.55 6.94 11.18
C LEU A 173 -7.76 7.83 10.93
N GLY A 174 -8.08 8.73 11.88
CA GLY A 174 -9.15 9.72 11.76
C GLY A 174 -8.96 10.68 10.59
N ASP A 175 -7.71 11.04 10.27
CA ASP A 175 -7.39 11.90 9.13
C ASP A 175 -7.63 11.17 7.80
N PHE A 176 -7.23 9.90 7.71
CA PHE A 176 -7.56 9.02 6.57
C PHE A 176 -9.09 8.92 6.40
N ARG A 177 -9.82 8.59 7.47
CA ARG A 177 -11.29 8.43 7.45
C ARG A 177 -12.00 9.72 7.04
N SER A 178 -11.57 10.85 7.60
CA SER A 178 -12.13 12.16 7.26
C SER A 178 -11.93 12.50 5.78
N SER A 179 -10.73 12.24 5.25
CA SER A 179 -10.41 12.45 3.84
C SER A 179 -11.20 11.51 2.93
N PHE A 180 -11.32 10.23 3.30
CA PHE A 180 -12.10 9.26 2.54
C PHE A 180 -13.57 9.67 2.43
N ARG A 181 -14.21 10.07 3.54
CA ARG A 181 -15.61 10.53 3.53
C ARG A 181 -15.82 11.77 2.65
N GLN A 182 -14.85 12.70 2.63
CA GLN A 182 -14.91 13.86 1.76
C GLN A 182 -14.76 13.45 0.29
N TYR A 183 -13.82 12.54 -0.01
CA TYR A 183 -13.61 12.02 -1.35
C TYR A 183 -14.85 11.28 -1.87
N GLU A 184 -15.44 10.42 -1.05
CA GLU A 184 -16.69 9.71 -1.34
C GLU A 184 -17.84 10.68 -1.61
N GLY A 185 -17.97 11.75 -0.81
CA GLY A 185 -19.03 12.76 -0.94
C GLY A 185 -18.96 13.59 -2.23
N LEU A 186 -17.78 13.69 -2.86
CA LEU A 186 -17.62 14.36 -4.16
C LEU A 186 -18.13 13.53 -5.34
N ASN A 187 -18.39 12.23 -5.10
CA ASN A 187 -18.78 11.28 -6.15
C ASN A 187 -17.80 11.23 -7.34
N VAL A 188 -16.53 11.56 -7.08
CA VAL A 188 -15.42 11.53 -8.04
C VAL A 188 -14.53 10.35 -7.68
N ASN A 189 -14.27 9.51 -8.65
CA ASN A 189 -13.34 8.38 -8.49
C ASN A 189 -12.53 8.19 -9.77
N VAL A 190 -11.47 7.39 -9.70
CA VAL A 190 -10.65 7.07 -10.86
C VAL A 190 -11.03 5.67 -11.34
N ASN A 191 -11.59 5.55 -12.53
CA ASN A 191 -12.02 4.29 -13.13
C ASN A 191 -12.99 3.46 -12.24
N GLY A 192 -13.83 4.12 -11.45
CA GLY A 192 -14.76 3.45 -10.55
C GLY A 192 -14.17 3.05 -9.19
N GLU A 193 -12.91 3.38 -8.91
CA GLU A 193 -12.21 3.00 -7.69
C GLU A 193 -11.79 4.21 -6.84
N PHE A 194 -11.76 4.01 -5.52
CA PHE A 194 -11.20 4.93 -4.55
C PHE A 194 -9.76 4.55 -4.21
N TYR A 195 -8.81 5.38 -4.61
CA TYR A 195 -7.36 5.22 -4.35
C TYR A 195 -6.92 6.01 -3.12
N ILE A 196 -5.72 5.68 -2.60
CA ILE A 196 -5.19 6.31 -1.39
C ILE A 196 -4.61 7.69 -1.68
N ALA A 197 -3.82 7.84 -2.74
CA ALA A 197 -3.09 9.08 -3.01
C ALA A 197 -3.98 10.33 -3.08
N PRO A 198 -5.16 10.33 -3.73
CA PRO A 198 -6.03 11.50 -3.78
C PRO A 198 -6.50 12.00 -2.41
N LEU A 199 -6.49 11.15 -1.37
CA LEU A 199 -6.93 11.52 -0.02
C LEU A 199 -6.04 12.60 0.60
N TYR A 200 -4.76 12.63 0.24
CA TYR A 200 -3.83 13.62 0.77
C TYR A 200 -4.18 15.06 0.34
N ASN A 201 -4.85 15.25 -0.81
CA ASN A 201 -5.26 16.59 -1.23
C ASN A 201 -6.24 17.25 -0.25
N PHE A 202 -7.08 16.45 0.44
CA PHE A 202 -7.98 16.96 1.48
C PHE A 202 -7.22 17.40 2.73
N LEU A 203 -6.11 16.73 3.07
CA LEU A 203 -5.24 17.11 4.19
C LEU A 203 -4.42 18.35 3.83
N ILE A 204 -3.86 18.38 2.61
CA ILE A 204 -3.12 19.53 2.09
C ILE A 204 -3.99 20.78 2.07
N SER A 205 -5.27 20.69 1.62
CA SER A 205 -6.21 21.81 1.59
C SER A 205 -6.55 22.37 2.99
N LYS A 206 -6.37 21.57 4.03
CA LYS A 206 -6.50 21.99 5.45
C LYS A 206 -5.20 22.56 6.03
N GLY A 207 -4.15 22.68 5.23
CA GLY A 207 -2.84 23.16 5.69
C GLY A 207 -2.01 22.14 6.46
N MET A 208 -2.37 20.86 6.41
CA MET A 208 -1.63 19.79 7.05
C MET A 208 -0.30 19.53 6.34
N ASN A 209 0.71 19.15 7.11
CA ASN A 209 2.07 18.94 6.63
C ASN A 209 2.23 17.52 6.07
N ILE A 210 2.05 17.34 4.79
CA ILE A 210 2.26 16.07 4.10
C ILE A 210 3.69 16.01 3.60
N ARG A 211 4.41 14.95 3.97
CA ARG A 211 5.83 14.75 3.66
C ARG A 211 6.01 13.65 2.62
N TYR A 212 7.18 13.62 1.99
CA TYR A 212 7.57 12.50 1.14
C TYR A 212 9.02 12.12 1.38
N ARG A 213 9.36 10.88 1.05
CA ARG A 213 10.73 10.38 0.97
C ARG A 213 10.95 9.76 -0.40
N GLU A 214 11.96 10.25 -1.11
CA GLU A 214 12.41 9.64 -2.35
C GLU A 214 13.29 8.42 -2.01
N VAL A 215 13.05 7.32 -2.71
CA VAL A 215 13.74 6.05 -2.54
C VAL A 215 14.43 5.70 -3.85
N ASP A 216 15.65 5.17 -3.75
CA ASP A 216 16.39 4.65 -4.90
C ASP A 216 15.59 3.51 -5.57
N ASN A 217 15.44 3.59 -6.88
CA ASN A 217 14.74 2.60 -7.70
C ASN A 217 15.30 1.17 -7.51
N ASN A 218 16.59 1.04 -7.21
CA ASN A 218 17.23 -0.26 -6.96
C ASN A 218 16.78 -0.91 -5.64
N LYS A 219 16.07 -0.18 -4.79
CA LYS A 219 15.53 -0.66 -3.50
C LYS A 219 14.04 -0.93 -3.53
N ILE A 220 13.42 -0.84 -4.70
CA ILE A 220 11.99 -1.07 -4.89
C ILE A 220 11.82 -2.08 -6.01
N HIS A 221 11.06 -3.12 -5.75
CA HIS A 221 10.74 -4.13 -6.76
C HIS A 221 9.22 -4.23 -6.88
N HIS A 222 8.71 -3.74 -7.99
CA HIS A 222 7.30 -3.87 -8.34
C HIS A 222 7.04 -5.27 -8.90
N CYS A 223 5.94 -5.89 -8.47
CA CYS A 223 5.49 -7.21 -8.92
C CYS A 223 4.00 -7.18 -9.24
N GLY A 224 3.49 -6.02 -9.64
CA GLY A 224 2.07 -5.81 -9.95
C GLY A 224 1.62 -6.41 -11.28
N ILE A 225 2.56 -6.71 -12.18
CA ILE A 225 2.32 -7.35 -13.48
C ILE A 225 3.30 -8.53 -13.68
N PRO A 226 2.95 -9.51 -14.54
CA PRO A 226 3.80 -10.70 -14.78
C PRO A 226 5.24 -10.38 -15.15
N ASN A 227 5.47 -9.44 -16.07
CA ASN A 227 6.82 -9.08 -16.52
C ASN A 227 7.72 -8.59 -15.37
N ASP A 228 7.19 -7.76 -14.49
CA ASP A 228 7.94 -7.21 -13.35
C ASP A 228 8.22 -8.32 -12.32
N TYR A 229 7.23 -9.18 -12.05
CA TYR A 229 7.38 -10.34 -11.18
C TYR A 229 8.47 -11.29 -11.71
N GLU A 230 8.46 -11.61 -13.01
CA GLU A 230 9.47 -12.47 -13.64
C GLU A 230 10.87 -11.84 -13.62
N ALA A 231 10.96 -10.51 -13.81
CA ALA A 231 12.22 -9.79 -13.71
C ALA A 231 12.79 -9.89 -12.29
N PHE A 232 11.95 -9.69 -11.27
CA PHE A 232 12.37 -9.80 -9.87
C PHE A 232 12.74 -11.25 -9.49
N SER A 233 11.99 -12.25 -9.99
CA SER A 233 12.27 -13.66 -9.73
C SER A 233 13.62 -14.14 -10.27
N LYS A 234 14.18 -13.47 -11.28
CA LYS A 234 15.50 -13.82 -11.86
C LYS A 234 16.69 -13.29 -11.06
N ILE A 235 16.48 -12.33 -10.16
CA ILE A 235 17.54 -11.71 -9.36
C ILE A 235 17.56 -12.18 -7.91
N LYS A 236 16.60 -12.99 -7.50
CA LYS A 236 16.49 -13.61 -6.15
C LYS A 236 16.55 -15.13 -6.25
#